data_04e14255d5cea56cc90609e0f4905c33
#
_entry.id   04e14255d5cea56cc90609e0f4905c33
#
_cell.length_a   1.000
_cell.length_b   1.000
_cell.length_c   1.000
_cell.angle_alpha   90.00
_cell.angle_beta   90.00
_cell.angle_gamma   90.00
#
_symmetry.space_group_name_H-M   'P 1'
#
loop_
_entity.id
_entity.type
_entity.pdbx_description
1 polymer ?
#
loop_
_entity_poly.entity_id
_entity_poly.type
_entity_poly.pdbx_seq_one_letter_code
_entity_poly.pdbx_strand_id
1 'polypeptide(L)'
;MTRHDGLEPAAAADTTQQEDPMALTRRQIEDAAMEILRSYGLADLSMRRLARDLGVQPGALYWHVKNKQELLGVLAAQILAAVPEPDGGRPDGLDDQAVGAVGTPGAGSSGDGREPVRQLALDIRSALLSVRDGADVVSLAQAMTPEALPAISTLRRLLERGGLSAQHAAWGARTLTHCILGSVAEEQTHADLAAAGLLPEGAERNNDDEAFLFGMDAVLAGLGLAGRS
;
A
#
# COMPACT_ATOMS: atom_id res chain seq x y z
N MET A 1 49.38 -34.23 51.05
CA MET A 1 49.53 -32.76 51.16
C MET A 1 48.90 -32.16 49.94
N THR A 2 47.66 -31.80 50.15
CA THR A 2 46.62 -31.38 49.20
C THR A 2 46.77 -29.95 48.78
N ARG A 3 46.62 -29.63 47.50
CA ARG A 3 46.20 -28.30 47.05
C ARG A 3 45.14 -28.40 45.95
N HIS A 4 43.99 -27.91 46.32
CA HIS A 4 42.87 -27.56 45.43
C HIS A 4 43.28 -26.40 44.53
N ASP A 5 43.09 -26.51 43.26
CA ASP A 5 43.00 -25.39 42.32
C ASP A 5 41.54 -25.21 41.93
N GLY A 6 41.03 -24.01 42.29
CA GLY A 6 39.69 -23.60 41.97
C GLY A 6 39.58 -23.14 40.50
N LEU A 7 38.61 -23.69 39.80
CA LEU A 7 38.14 -23.18 38.51
C LEU A 7 37.19 -22.02 38.79
N GLU A 8 37.58 -20.82 38.37
CA GLU A 8 36.63 -19.69 38.21
C GLU A 8 35.80 -19.88 36.98
N PRO A 9 34.50 -19.59 36.99
CA PRO A 9 33.70 -19.61 35.81
C PRO A 9 33.91 -18.30 35.02
N ALA A 10 34.24 -18.44 33.75
CA ALA A 10 34.33 -17.34 32.79
C ALA A 10 33.00 -16.65 32.64
N ALA A 11 33.00 -15.34 32.89
CA ALA A 11 31.87 -14.45 32.68
C ALA A 11 31.43 -14.48 31.23
N ALA A 12 30.15 -14.78 31.02
CA ALA A 12 29.51 -14.62 29.73
C ALA A 12 29.53 -13.13 29.34
N ALA A 13 30.26 -12.82 28.29
CA ALA A 13 30.22 -11.51 27.68
C ALA A 13 28.82 -11.30 27.07
N ASP A 14 28.05 -10.48 27.70
CA ASP A 14 26.83 -9.89 27.19
C ASP A 14 27.19 -8.99 25.98
N THR A 15 27.06 -9.55 24.76
CA THR A 15 27.24 -8.80 23.53
C THR A 15 25.96 -8.00 23.31
N THR A 16 25.81 -6.91 24.04
CA THR A 16 24.91 -5.83 23.70
C THR A 16 25.37 -5.33 22.33
N GLN A 17 24.61 -5.64 21.28
CA GLN A 17 24.77 -5.05 19.95
C GLN A 17 24.51 -3.55 20.10
N GLN A 18 25.59 -2.80 20.26
CA GLN A 18 25.61 -1.37 20.19
C GLN A 18 25.39 -1.04 18.73
N GLU A 19 24.16 -0.66 18.36
CA GLU A 19 23.86 -0.11 17.04
C GLU A 19 24.74 1.13 16.85
N ASP A 20 25.65 1.09 15.90
CA ASP A 20 26.47 2.23 15.50
C ASP A 20 25.54 3.34 14.98
N PRO A 21 25.44 4.50 15.65
CA PRO A 21 24.52 5.55 15.25
C PRO A 21 24.84 6.16 13.88
N MET A 22 25.93 5.74 13.24
CA MET A 22 26.34 6.14 11.87
C MET A 22 26.12 5.04 10.82
N ALA A 23 25.59 3.87 11.19
CA ALA A 23 25.33 2.81 10.22
C ALA A 23 24.04 3.14 9.42
N LEU A 24 24.15 3.14 8.09
CA LEU A 24 23.02 3.31 7.18
C LEU A 24 21.99 2.21 7.43
N THR A 25 20.74 2.58 7.66
CA THR A 25 19.64 1.65 7.87
C THR A 25 18.74 1.57 6.64
N ARG A 26 18.05 0.43 6.47
CA ARG A 26 17.03 0.26 5.43
C ARG A 26 15.96 1.34 5.52
N ARG A 27 15.50 1.68 6.72
CA ARG A 27 14.48 2.71 6.95
C ARG A 27 14.95 4.09 6.47
N GLN A 28 16.17 4.49 6.75
CA GLN A 28 16.72 5.75 6.25
C GLN A 28 16.74 5.81 4.72
N ILE A 29 17.02 4.70 4.05
CA ILE A 29 16.98 4.60 2.59
C ILE A 29 15.56 4.77 2.08
N GLU A 30 14.60 4.10 2.69
CA GLU A 30 13.18 4.15 2.34
C GLU A 30 12.60 5.56 2.57
N ASP A 31 12.89 6.18 3.72
CA ASP A 31 12.45 7.53 4.06
C ASP A 31 13.03 8.57 3.07
N ALA A 32 14.33 8.49 2.76
CA ALA A 32 14.97 9.37 1.78
C ALA A 32 14.43 9.16 0.36
N ALA A 33 14.13 7.92 -0.02
CA ALA A 33 13.53 7.63 -1.31
C ALA A 33 12.10 8.19 -1.42
N MET A 34 11.30 8.08 -0.37
CA MET A 34 9.97 8.68 -0.29
C MET A 34 10.04 10.21 -0.37
N GLU A 35 11.02 10.83 0.27
CA GLU A 35 11.23 12.28 0.19
C GLU A 35 11.59 12.72 -1.23
N ILE A 36 12.49 12.00 -1.91
CA ILE A 36 12.81 12.27 -3.33
C ILE A 36 11.54 12.14 -4.19
N LEU A 37 10.75 11.11 -3.97
CA LEU A 37 9.52 10.87 -4.72
C LEU A 37 8.53 12.03 -4.53
N ARG A 38 8.27 12.45 -3.31
CA ARG A 38 7.35 13.55 -2.99
C ARG A 38 7.81 14.88 -3.56
N SER A 39 9.10 15.17 -3.45
CA SER A 39 9.64 16.46 -3.84
C SER A 39 9.91 16.60 -5.34
N TYR A 40 10.31 15.49 -6.00
CA TYR A 40 10.82 15.53 -7.38
C TYR A 40 10.17 14.53 -8.32
N GLY A 41 9.39 13.58 -7.81
CA GLY A 41 8.73 12.56 -8.59
C GLY A 41 9.60 11.35 -8.93
N LEU A 42 8.96 10.40 -9.63
CA LEU A 42 9.52 9.09 -9.95
C LEU A 42 10.70 9.16 -10.92
N ALA A 43 10.68 10.12 -11.84
CA ALA A 43 11.75 10.32 -12.84
C ALA A 43 13.10 10.63 -12.17
N ASP A 44 13.06 11.37 -11.08
CA ASP A 44 14.23 11.77 -10.30
C ASP A 44 14.70 10.71 -9.30
N LEU A 45 13.90 9.72 -8.99
CA LEU A 45 14.26 8.64 -8.08
C LEU A 45 15.21 7.65 -8.77
N SER A 46 16.48 7.70 -8.38
CA SER A 46 17.51 6.76 -8.83
C SER A 46 18.43 6.37 -7.69
N MET A 47 19.00 5.14 -7.73
CA MET A 47 19.96 4.66 -6.72
C MET A 47 21.15 5.62 -6.57
N ARG A 48 21.58 6.26 -7.66
CA ARG A 48 22.69 7.22 -7.64
C ARG A 48 22.32 8.52 -6.91
N ARG A 49 21.12 9.06 -7.16
CA ARG A 49 20.62 10.25 -6.47
C ARG A 49 20.43 9.96 -4.99
N LEU A 50 19.78 8.85 -4.67
CA LEU A 50 19.53 8.40 -3.29
C LEU A 50 20.84 8.27 -2.49
N ALA A 51 21.88 7.65 -3.08
CA ALA A 51 23.19 7.53 -2.45
C ALA A 51 23.82 8.92 -2.19
N ARG A 52 23.72 9.81 -3.17
CA ARG A 52 24.23 11.19 -3.02
C ARG A 52 23.51 11.95 -1.91
N ASP A 53 22.17 11.85 -1.84
CA ASP A 53 21.36 12.59 -0.88
C ASP A 53 21.57 12.04 0.55
N LEU A 54 21.88 10.74 0.68
CA LEU A 54 22.27 10.10 1.94
C LEU A 54 23.76 10.26 2.30
N GLY A 55 24.57 10.83 1.41
CA GLY A 55 26.01 11.01 1.66
C GLY A 55 26.82 9.72 1.67
N VAL A 56 26.34 8.66 1.00
CA VAL A 56 26.98 7.35 0.97
C VAL A 56 27.43 6.95 -0.44
N GLN A 57 28.30 5.95 -0.53
CA GLN A 57 28.61 5.34 -1.82
C GLN A 57 27.42 4.50 -2.33
N PRO A 58 27.12 4.50 -3.66
CA PRO A 58 26.03 3.71 -4.20
C PRO A 58 26.07 2.23 -3.82
N GLY A 59 27.26 1.65 -3.67
CA GLY A 59 27.44 0.28 -3.23
C GLY A 59 26.86 -0.03 -1.85
N ALA A 60 26.86 0.95 -0.94
CA ALA A 60 26.31 0.77 0.40
C ALA A 60 24.79 0.54 0.39
N LEU A 61 24.06 1.13 -0.57
CA LEU A 61 22.62 0.93 -0.68
C LEU A 61 22.25 -0.51 -1.01
N TYR A 62 23.08 -1.19 -1.84
CA TYR A 62 22.79 -2.54 -2.31
C TYR A 62 22.90 -3.62 -1.23
N TRP A 63 23.48 -3.29 -0.07
CA TRP A 63 23.44 -4.16 1.12
C TRP A 63 22.06 -4.19 1.77
N HIS A 64 21.25 -3.14 1.59
CA HIS A 64 19.93 -2.98 2.20
C HIS A 64 18.79 -3.17 1.21
N VAL A 65 18.98 -2.77 -0.06
CA VAL A 65 17.97 -2.81 -1.12
C VAL A 65 18.64 -3.31 -2.40
N LYS A 66 18.21 -4.48 -2.91
CA LYS A 66 18.87 -5.15 -4.02
C LYS A 66 18.88 -4.35 -5.32
N ASN A 67 17.81 -3.59 -5.57
CA ASN A 67 17.64 -2.80 -6.79
C ASN A 67 16.52 -1.76 -6.62
N LYS A 68 16.36 -0.88 -7.63
CA LYS A 68 15.29 0.12 -7.65
C LYS A 68 13.88 -0.53 -7.62
N GLN A 69 13.71 -1.70 -8.19
CA GLN A 69 12.42 -2.39 -8.26
C GLN A 69 11.96 -2.82 -6.85
N GLU A 70 12.85 -3.41 -6.04
CA GLU A 70 12.54 -3.72 -4.64
C GLU A 70 12.16 -2.46 -3.87
N LEU A 71 12.91 -1.37 -4.06
CA LEU A 71 12.61 -0.08 -3.43
C LEU A 71 11.22 0.43 -3.83
N LEU A 72 10.87 0.38 -5.11
CA LEU A 72 9.54 0.77 -5.58
C LEU A 72 8.42 -0.06 -4.96
N GLY A 73 8.63 -1.37 -4.78
CA GLY A 73 7.68 -2.23 -4.07
C GLY A 73 7.46 -1.79 -2.61
N VAL A 74 8.53 -1.42 -1.92
CA VAL A 74 8.43 -0.89 -0.54
C VAL A 74 7.71 0.45 -0.52
N LEU A 75 8.03 1.38 -1.43
CA LEU A 75 7.37 2.68 -1.51
C LEU A 75 5.89 2.53 -1.82
N ALA A 76 5.51 1.64 -2.75
CA ALA A 76 4.11 1.33 -3.05
C ALA A 76 3.37 0.80 -1.81
N ALA A 77 3.99 -0.09 -1.05
CA ALA A 77 3.41 -0.60 0.20
C ALA A 77 3.26 0.51 1.24
N GLN A 78 4.22 1.43 1.37
CA GLN A 78 4.13 2.59 2.27
C GLN A 78 3.03 3.57 1.85
N ILE A 79 2.88 3.86 0.54
CA ILE A 79 1.79 4.71 0.01
C ILE A 79 0.43 4.11 0.42
N LEU A 80 0.24 2.81 0.20
CA LEU A 80 -1.01 2.13 0.47
C LEU A 80 -1.21 1.75 1.95
N ALA A 81 -0.20 1.90 2.81
CA ALA A 81 -0.33 1.67 4.25
C ALA A 81 -1.27 2.67 4.94
N ALA A 82 -1.51 3.83 4.31
CA ALA A 82 -2.48 4.81 4.79
C ALA A 82 -3.95 4.39 4.54
N VAL A 83 -4.18 3.37 3.69
CA VAL A 83 -5.51 2.85 3.39
C VAL A 83 -6.03 2.03 4.57
N PRO A 84 -7.17 2.40 5.18
CA PRO A 84 -7.73 1.65 6.28
C PRO A 84 -8.10 0.21 5.87
N GLU A 85 -7.83 -0.77 6.72
CA GLU A 85 -8.40 -2.10 6.53
C GLU A 85 -9.91 -2.02 6.78
N PRO A 86 -10.77 -2.30 5.78
CA PRO A 86 -12.20 -2.35 6.00
C PRO A 86 -12.51 -3.55 6.90
N ASP A 87 -13.09 -3.28 8.04
CA ASP A 87 -13.28 -4.18 9.18
C ASP A 87 -11.95 -4.63 9.80
N GLY A 88 -11.71 -4.21 11.05
CA GLY A 88 -10.60 -4.73 11.83
C GLY A 88 -10.67 -6.25 11.90
N GLY A 89 -10.17 -6.89 10.87
CA GLY A 89 -10.09 -8.34 10.75
C GLY A 89 -9.17 -8.86 11.84
N ARG A 90 -9.78 -9.25 12.96
CA ARG A 90 -9.14 -10.14 13.91
C ARG A 90 -8.68 -11.35 13.09
N PRO A 91 -7.41 -11.76 13.13
CA PRO A 91 -6.97 -12.97 12.47
C PRO A 91 -7.81 -14.13 13.02
N ASP A 92 -8.53 -14.82 12.15
CA ASP A 92 -9.23 -16.06 12.48
C ASP A 92 -8.20 -17.07 12.99
N GLY A 93 -8.27 -17.39 14.25
CA GLY A 93 -7.49 -18.47 14.82
C GLY A 93 -6.95 -18.21 16.22
N LEU A 94 -7.83 -18.11 17.23
CA LEU A 94 -7.62 -18.70 18.54
C LEU A 94 -9.01 -18.85 19.17
N ASP A 95 -9.51 -20.08 19.10
CA ASP A 95 -10.62 -20.55 19.90
C ASP A 95 -10.32 -20.32 21.39
N ASP A 96 -11.26 -19.72 22.09
CA ASP A 96 -11.50 -20.11 23.45
C ASP A 96 -13.00 -20.21 23.75
N GLN A 97 -13.34 -21.35 24.28
CA GLN A 97 -14.68 -21.82 24.57
C GLN A 97 -15.40 -20.88 25.54
N ALA A 98 -16.56 -20.42 25.19
CA ALA A 98 -17.59 -20.08 26.16
C ALA A 98 -18.97 -20.44 25.65
N VAL A 99 -19.54 -21.36 26.37
CA VAL A 99 -20.85 -21.95 26.37
C VAL A 99 -21.99 -20.92 26.31
N GLY A 100 -22.93 -21.15 25.39
CA GLY A 100 -24.35 -21.01 25.63
C GLY A 100 -24.95 -19.60 25.69
N ALA A 101 -25.49 -19.14 24.55
CA ALA A 101 -26.74 -18.41 24.53
C ALA A 101 -27.40 -18.61 23.15
N VAL A 102 -28.55 -19.28 23.15
CA VAL A 102 -29.48 -19.33 22.03
C VAL A 102 -29.98 -17.92 21.79
N GLY A 103 -29.40 -17.25 20.80
CA GLY A 103 -29.81 -15.95 20.29
C GLY A 103 -30.33 -16.12 18.87
N THR A 104 -31.58 -15.74 18.68
CA THR A 104 -32.35 -15.59 17.44
C THR A 104 -31.45 -15.16 16.26
N PRO A 105 -31.65 -15.69 15.03
CA PRO A 105 -30.93 -15.19 13.88
C PRO A 105 -31.34 -13.76 13.62
N GLY A 106 -30.49 -12.84 14.10
CA GLY A 106 -30.64 -11.41 13.87
C GLY A 106 -30.46 -11.13 12.39
N ALA A 107 -31.42 -10.38 11.84
CA ALA A 107 -31.50 -9.88 10.49
C ALA A 107 -30.12 -9.50 9.95
N GLY A 108 -29.70 -10.20 8.89
CA GLY A 108 -28.52 -9.85 8.14
C GLY A 108 -28.57 -8.36 7.76
N SER A 109 -27.52 -7.63 8.03
CA SER A 109 -27.34 -6.28 7.55
C SER A 109 -27.40 -6.33 6.01
N SER A 110 -28.55 -5.99 5.44
CA SER A 110 -28.74 -5.75 4.02
C SER A 110 -28.06 -4.43 3.64
N GLY A 111 -26.75 -4.33 3.86
CA GLY A 111 -25.92 -3.25 3.40
C GLY A 111 -25.71 -3.38 1.89
N ASP A 112 -25.67 -2.25 1.18
CA ASP A 112 -25.25 -2.22 -0.21
C ASP A 112 -23.83 -2.81 -0.30
N GLY A 113 -23.71 -3.99 -0.94
CA GLY A 113 -22.44 -4.68 -1.10
C GLY A 113 -21.39 -3.89 -1.90
N ARG A 114 -21.80 -2.80 -2.53
CA ARG A 114 -20.92 -1.88 -3.28
C ARG A 114 -20.22 -0.88 -2.38
N GLU A 115 -20.87 -0.43 -1.30
CA GLU A 115 -20.36 0.66 -0.46
C GLU A 115 -18.97 0.39 0.13
N PRO A 116 -18.66 -0.81 0.68
CA PRO A 116 -17.31 -1.08 1.17
C PRO A 116 -16.25 -1.04 0.05
N VAL A 117 -16.61 -1.43 -1.18
CA VAL A 117 -15.69 -1.40 -2.33
C VAL A 117 -15.47 0.05 -2.79
N ARG A 118 -16.53 0.86 -2.82
CA ARG A 118 -16.45 2.30 -3.15
C ARG A 118 -15.57 3.04 -2.15
N GLN A 119 -15.80 2.82 -0.87
CA GLN A 119 -14.99 3.47 0.18
C GLN A 119 -13.52 3.08 0.05
N LEU A 120 -13.22 1.79 -0.10
CA LEU A 120 -11.84 1.33 -0.30
C LEU A 120 -11.20 1.94 -1.57
N ALA A 121 -11.97 2.08 -2.66
CA ALA A 121 -11.47 2.72 -3.88
C ALA A 121 -11.13 4.20 -3.66
N LEU A 122 -11.95 4.94 -2.90
CA LEU A 122 -11.68 6.31 -2.49
C LEU A 122 -10.44 6.42 -1.59
N ASP A 123 -10.30 5.51 -0.63
CA ASP A 123 -9.15 5.50 0.27
C ASP A 123 -7.84 5.21 -0.50
N ILE A 124 -7.88 4.26 -1.44
CA ILE A 124 -6.75 3.98 -2.33
C ILE A 124 -6.43 5.22 -3.17
N ARG A 125 -7.43 5.85 -3.81
CA ARG A 125 -7.24 7.06 -4.61
C ARG A 125 -6.61 8.18 -3.76
N SER A 126 -7.14 8.44 -2.57
CA SER A 126 -6.60 9.44 -1.65
C SER A 126 -5.14 9.17 -1.27
N ALA A 127 -4.80 7.93 -0.97
CA ALA A 127 -3.43 7.52 -0.66
C ALA A 127 -2.49 7.76 -1.84
N LEU A 128 -2.90 7.41 -3.07
CA LEU A 128 -2.12 7.62 -4.28
C LEU A 128 -1.89 9.11 -4.58
N LEU A 129 -2.94 9.94 -4.45
CA LEU A 129 -2.87 11.39 -4.67
C LEU A 129 -2.00 12.10 -3.64
N SER A 130 -1.79 11.53 -2.46
CA SER A 130 -0.95 12.10 -1.40
C SER A 130 0.55 12.11 -1.73
N VAL A 131 0.96 11.38 -2.77
CA VAL A 131 2.37 11.23 -3.18
C VAL A 131 2.48 11.48 -4.67
N ARG A 132 3.41 12.35 -5.07
CA ARG A 132 3.67 12.61 -6.48
C ARG A 132 4.04 11.33 -7.24
N ASP A 133 3.47 11.13 -8.42
CA ASP A 133 3.61 9.89 -9.22
C ASP A 133 3.22 8.61 -8.46
N GLY A 134 2.36 8.74 -7.43
CA GLY A 134 1.95 7.61 -6.58
C GLY A 134 1.27 6.50 -7.36
N ALA A 135 0.45 6.84 -8.36
CA ALA A 135 -0.18 5.87 -9.24
C ALA A 135 0.84 5.09 -10.08
N ASP A 136 1.87 5.77 -10.61
CA ASP A 136 2.92 5.13 -11.40
C ASP A 136 3.79 4.19 -10.56
N VAL A 137 4.14 4.60 -9.34
CA VAL A 137 4.90 3.76 -8.39
C VAL A 137 4.13 2.49 -8.06
N VAL A 138 2.84 2.59 -7.74
CA VAL A 138 2.00 1.44 -7.41
C VAL A 138 1.75 0.57 -8.65
N SER A 139 1.56 1.17 -9.83
CA SER A 139 1.40 0.44 -11.10
C SER A 139 2.64 -0.41 -11.41
N LEU A 140 3.84 0.15 -11.26
CA LEU A 140 5.10 -0.57 -11.46
C LEU A 140 5.28 -1.70 -10.45
N ALA A 141 5.01 -1.44 -9.16
CA ALA A 141 5.09 -2.45 -8.11
C ALA A 141 4.13 -3.61 -8.37
N GLN A 142 2.89 -3.30 -8.78
CA GLN A 142 1.89 -4.31 -9.09
C GLN A 142 2.25 -5.16 -10.32
N ALA A 143 2.83 -4.55 -11.35
CA ALA A 143 3.30 -5.30 -12.52
C ALA A 143 4.39 -6.32 -12.16
N MET A 144 5.22 -6.01 -11.16
CA MET A 144 6.28 -6.90 -10.68
C MET A 144 5.80 -7.95 -9.69
N THR A 145 4.88 -7.58 -8.82
CA THR A 145 4.41 -8.45 -7.72
C THR A 145 2.92 -8.20 -7.45
N PRO A 146 2.01 -8.74 -8.29
CA PRO A 146 0.58 -8.40 -8.26
C PRO A 146 -0.13 -8.65 -6.93
N GLU A 147 0.36 -9.58 -6.11
CA GLU A 147 -0.27 -9.97 -4.84
C GLU A 147 0.36 -9.31 -3.61
N ALA A 148 1.39 -8.48 -3.78
CA ALA A 148 2.17 -7.94 -2.68
C ALA A 148 1.52 -6.71 -1.99
N LEU A 149 0.41 -6.20 -2.52
CA LEU A 149 -0.24 -4.98 -2.02
C LEU A 149 -1.55 -5.30 -1.29
N PRO A 150 -1.59 -5.22 0.06
CA PRO A 150 -2.75 -5.63 0.87
C PRO A 150 -4.05 -4.93 0.48
N ALA A 151 -4.03 -3.62 0.20
CA ALA A 151 -5.21 -2.85 -0.19
C ALA A 151 -5.88 -3.42 -1.47
N ILE A 152 -5.07 -3.87 -2.44
CA ILE A 152 -5.57 -4.47 -3.68
C ILE A 152 -6.14 -5.88 -3.41
N SER A 153 -5.48 -6.67 -2.56
CA SER A 153 -6.00 -7.97 -2.13
C SER A 153 -7.34 -7.82 -1.39
N THR A 154 -7.53 -6.72 -0.67
CA THR A 154 -8.77 -6.40 0.03
C THR A 154 -9.93 -6.12 -0.93
N LEU A 155 -9.69 -5.46 -2.08
CA LEU A 155 -10.72 -5.33 -3.13
C LEU A 155 -11.29 -6.69 -3.53
N ARG A 156 -10.43 -7.68 -3.79
CA ARG A 156 -10.87 -9.04 -4.13
C ARG A 156 -11.74 -9.65 -3.03
N ARG A 157 -11.29 -9.58 -1.77
CA ARG A 157 -12.05 -10.10 -0.62
C ARG A 157 -13.43 -9.47 -0.47
N LEU A 158 -13.53 -8.15 -0.70
CA LEU A 158 -14.81 -7.44 -0.64
C LEU A 158 -15.75 -7.89 -1.78
N LEU A 159 -15.22 -8.09 -2.99
CA LEU A 159 -15.99 -8.60 -4.12
C LEU A 159 -16.49 -10.02 -3.89
N GLU A 160 -15.67 -10.91 -3.29
CA GLU A 160 -16.07 -12.26 -2.88
C GLU A 160 -17.19 -12.21 -1.83
N ARG A 161 -17.07 -11.34 -0.81
CA ARG A 161 -18.14 -11.11 0.19
C ARG A 161 -19.41 -10.56 -0.45
N GLY A 162 -19.31 -9.78 -1.52
CA GLY A 162 -20.42 -9.26 -2.31
C GLY A 162 -21.07 -10.31 -3.23
N GLY A 163 -20.62 -11.57 -3.19
CA GLY A 163 -21.24 -12.71 -3.88
C GLY A 163 -20.59 -13.10 -5.21
N LEU A 164 -19.47 -12.47 -5.62
CA LEU A 164 -18.76 -12.93 -6.81
C LEU A 164 -17.98 -14.23 -6.52
N SER A 165 -17.90 -15.09 -7.55
CA SER A 165 -16.98 -16.23 -7.48
C SER A 165 -15.52 -15.75 -7.35
N ALA A 166 -14.63 -16.55 -6.77
CA ALA A 166 -13.21 -16.21 -6.58
C ALA A 166 -12.54 -15.74 -7.88
N GLN A 167 -12.89 -16.35 -9.02
CA GLN A 167 -12.35 -15.97 -10.32
C GLN A 167 -12.89 -14.61 -10.79
N HIS A 168 -14.19 -14.36 -10.68
CA HIS A 168 -14.79 -13.09 -11.06
C HIS A 168 -14.35 -11.97 -10.11
N ALA A 169 -14.20 -12.24 -8.83
CA ALA A 169 -13.66 -11.30 -7.86
C ALA A 169 -12.20 -10.91 -8.17
N ALA A 170 -11.37 -11.87 -8.58
CA ALA A 170 -10.00 -11.57 -9.01
C ALA A 170 -9.96 -10.70 -10.27
N TRP A 171 -10.78 -10.99 -11.27
CA TRP A 171 -10.89 -10.15 -12.46
C TRP A 171 -11.47 -8.77 -12.16
N GLY A 172 -12.53 -8.72 -11.35
CA GLY A 172 -13.14 -7.47 -10.91
C GLY A 172 -12.16 -6.58 -10.13
N ALA A 173 -11.44 -7.15 -9.17
CA ALA A 173 -10.42 -6.43 -8.41
C ALA A 173 -9.33 -5.85 -9.33
N ARG A 174 -8.86 -6.63 -10.32
CA ARG A 174 -7.90 -6.15 -11.30
C ARG A 174 -8.46 -5.01 -12.14
N THR A 175 -9.71 -5.12 -12.60
CA THR A 175 -10.37 -4.06 -13.38
C THR A 175 -10.51 -2.78 -12.55
N LEU A 176 -11.00 -2.87 -11.31
CA LEU A 176 -11.11 -1.74 -10.40
C LEU A 176 -9.75 -1.10 -10.14
N THR A 177 -8.73 -1.91 -9.90
CA THR A 177 -7.36 -1.40 -9.70
C THR A 177 -6.86 -0.60 -10.92
N HIS A 178 -7.08 -1.12 -12.13
CA HIS A 178 -6.70 -0.40 -13.35
C HIS A 178 -7.48 0.92 -13.51
N CYS A 179 -8.77 0.92 -13.18
CA CYS A 179 -9.57 2.14 -13.21
C CYS A 179 -9.06 3.18 -12.19
N ILE A 180 -8.78 2.74 -10.94
CA ILE A 180 -8.25 3.63 -9.88
C ILE A 180 -6.89 4.22 -10.31
N LEU A 181 -5.95 3.35 -10.70
CA LEU A 181 -4.60 3.78 -11.10
C LEU A 181 -4.63 4.71 -12.32
N GLY A 182 -5.44 4.39 -13.33
CA GLY A 182 -5.59 5.20 -14.54
C GLY A 182 -6.19 6.58 -14.24
N SER A 183 -7.25 6.63 -13.43
CA SER A 183 -7.86 7.90 -13.03
C SER A 183 -6.89 8.78 -12.26
N VAL A 184 -6.18 8.21 -11.27
CA VAL A 184 -5.21 8.98 -10.47
C VAL A 184 -4.02 9.43 -11.30
N ALA A 185 -3.49 8.58 -12.18
CA ALA A 185 -2.39 8.98 -13.07
C ALA A 185 -2.77 10.14 -13.99
N GLU A 186 -4.00 10.15 -14.51
CA GLU A 186 -4.53 11.26 -15.29
C GLU A 186 -4.66 12.55 -14.46
N GLU A 187 -5.18 12.45 -13.23
CA GLU A 187 -5.29 13.58 -12.31
C GLU A 187 -3.92 14.17 -11.97
N GLN A 188 -2.94 13.31 -11.64
CA GLN A 188 -1.57 13.74 -11.33
C GLN A 188 -0.89 14.40 -12.55
N THR A 189 -1.07 13.82 -13.75
CA THR A 189 -0.56 14.40 -15.00
C THR A 189 -1.18 15.76 -15.25
N HIS A 190 -2.49 15.89 -15.08
CA HIS A 190 -3.19 17.16 -15.27
C HIS A 190 -2.69 18.22 -14.28
N ALA A 191 -2.51 17.86 -12.99
CA ALA A 191 -1.98 18.76 -11.99
C ALA A 191 -0.55 19.24 -12.31
N ASP A 192 0.31 18.34 -12.79
CA ASP A 192 1.68 18.68 -13.21
C ASP A 192 1.68 19.63 -14.44
N LEU A 193 0.82 19.40 -15.43
CA LEU A 193 0.66 20.28 -16.58
C LEU A 193 0.11 21.66 -16.17
N ALA A 194 -0.83 21.70 -15.23
CA ALA A 194 -1.36 22.95 -14.68
C ALA A 194 -0.24 23.74 -13.96
N ALA A 195 0.52 23.07 -13.09
CA ALA A 195 1.63 23.68 -12.37
C ALA A 195 2.73 24.21 -13.31
N ALA A 196 2.93 23.57 -14.46
CA ALA A 196 3.87 24.00 -15.50
C ALA A 196 3.29 25.12 -16.39
N GLY A 197 2.03 25.50 -16.24
CA GLY A 197 1.37 26.50 -17.11
C GLY A 197 1.17 26.01 -18.57
N LEU A 198 1.07 24.70 -18.76
CA LEU A 198 0.95 24.07 -20.08
C LEU A 198 -0.51 23.73 -20.46
N LEU A 199 -1.46 23.98 -19.57
CA LEU A 199 -2.87 23.75 -19.89
C LEU A 199 -3.45 24.92 -20.70
N PRO A 200 -4.34 24.65 -21.67
CA PRO A 200 -5.10 25.68 -22.35
C PRO A 200 -6.10 26.35 -21.39
N GLU A 201 -6.47 27.59 -21.69
CA GLU A 201 -7.50 28.31 -20.95
C GLU A 201 -8.82 27.50 -20.91
N GLY A 202 -9.41 27.37 -19.73
CA GLY A 202 -10.65 26.61 -19.50
C GLY A 202 -10.48 25.09 -19.41
N ALA A 203 -9.25 24.58 -19.39
CA ALA A 203 -8.99 23.16 -19.15
C ALA A 203 -9.03 22.75 -17.67
N GLU A 204 -9.57 23.59 -16.81
CA GLU A 204 -9.73 23.28 -15.39
C GLU A 204 -10.66 22.08 -15.20
N ARG A 205 -10.20 21.10 -14.43
CA ARG A 205 -11.02 19.94 -14.07
C ARG A 205 -11.87 20.32 -12.85
N ASN A 206 -13.16 20.22 -13.05
CA ASN A 206 -14.13 20.37 -11.97
C ASN A 206 -14.76 19.00 -11.69
N ASN A 207 -14.84 18.60 -10.43
CA ASN A 207 -15.62 17.44 -10.03
C ASN A 207 -14.97 16.06 -10.25
N ASP A 208 -13.63 15.96 -10.08
CA ASP A 208 -12.91 14.70 -10.25
C ASP A 208 -13.43 13.58 -9.33
N ASP A 209 -13.88 13.91 -8.12
CA ASP A 209 -14.46 12.94 -7.18
C ASP A 209 -15.77 12.34 -7.70
N GLU A 210 -16.66 13.16 -8.25
CA GLU A 210 -17.94 12.67 -8.80
C GLU A 210 -17.71 11.83 -10.06
N ALA A 211 -16.79 12.23 -10.93
CA ALA A 211 -16.44 11.48 -12.13
C ALA A 211 -15.83 10.14 -11.78
N PHE A 212 -14.93 10.11 -10.79
CA PHE A 212 -14.33 8.89 -10.28
C PHE A 212 -15.37 7.94 -9.71
N LEU A 213 -16.26 8.43 -8.84
CA LEU A 213 -17.35 7.64 -8.24
C LEU A 213 -18.30 7.11 -9.29
N PHE A 214 -18.69 7.91 -10.29
CA PHE A 214 -19.52 7.47 -11.41
C PHE A 214 -18.86 6.30 -12.16
N GLY A 215 -17.55 6.39 -12.45
CA GLY A 215 -16.80 5.32 -13.09
C GLY A 215 -16.76 4.03 -12.24
N MET A 216 -16.53 4.17 -10.92
CA MET A 216 -16.55 3.04 -10.01
C MET A 216 -17.93 2.37 -9.96
N ASP A 217 -19.00 3.16 -9.84
CA ASP A 217 -20.38 2.65 -9.82
C ASP A 217 -20.76 1.93 -11.11
N ALA A 218 -20.32 2.43 -12.25
CA ALA A 218 -20.54 1.77 -13.54
C ALA A 218 -19.85 0.40 -13.61
N VAL A 219 -18.60 0.31 -13.12
CA VAL A 219 -17.87 -0.98 -13.06
C VAL A 219 -18.55 -1.93 -12.07
N LEU A 220 -18.89 -1.47 -10.88
CA LEU A 220 -19.54 -2.29 -9.85
C LEU A 220 -20.92 -2.78 -10.29
N ALA A 221 -21.68 -1.97 -11.04
CA ALA A 221 -22.94 -2.40 -11.64
C ALA A 221 -22.72 -3.49 -12.69
N GLY A 222 -21.71 -3.32 -13.54
CA GLY A 222 -21.35 -4.33 -14.57
C GLY A 222 -20.88 -5.66 -13.98
N LEU A 223 -20.29 -5.65 -12.79
CA LEU A 223 -19.89 -6.86 -12.07
C LEU A 223 -21.08 -7.60 -11.42
N GLY A 224 -22.29 -7.03 -11.44
CA GLY A 224 -23.47 -7.67 -10.87
C GLY A 224 -23.52 -7.65 -9.33
N LEU A 225 -22.75 -6.80 -8.68
CA LEU A 225 -22.87 -6.57 -7.24
C LEU A 225 -24.23 -5.94 -6.95
N ALA A 226 -24.98 -6.53 -6.00
CA ALA A 226 -26.30 -6.01 -5.62
C ALA A 226 -26.19 -4.60 -5.04
N GLY A 227 -26.74 -3.63 -5.74
CA GLY A 227 -27.00 -2.30 -5.20
C GLY A 227 -28.38 -2.27 -4.54
N ARG A 228 -28.61 -1.31 -3.66
CA ARG A 228 -29.97 -1.02 -3.19
C ARG A 228 -30.84 -0.61 -4.38
N SER A 229 -31.95 -1.32 -4.56
CA SER A 229 -33.07 -0.86 -5.40
C SER A 229 -33.80 0.25 -4.68
#